data_a1f19d4432c136aed7607a09e5508085
#
_entry.id   a1f19d4432c136aed7607a09e5508085
#
_cell.length_a   1.000
_cell.length_b   1.000
_cell.length_c   1.000
_cell.angle_alpha   90.00
_cell.angle_beta   90.00
_cell.angle_gamma   90.00
#
_symmetry.space_group_name_H-M   'P 1'
#
loop_
_entity.id
_entity.type
_entity.pdbx_description
1 polymer ?
#
loop_
_entity_poly.entity_id
_entity_poly.type
_entity_poly.pdbx_seq_one_letter_code
_entity_poly.pdbx_strand_id
1 'polypeptide(L)'
;AADAPPGADASSQMDPEAGTARRVAIPRVDAPAGLYVTEMVTSRALVEGNERTLDMVRPDPAERVRSLQLYGVDPAVMARAATMLVERDLTDHVDLNFGCPVPKVTKKGGGAALPWKRDLFVDLLDSVVRACRKAGERAGREIPVTVKIRIGIDSSHETATDAALSAQ
;
A
#
# COMPACT_ATOMS: atom_id res chain seq x y z
N ALA A 1 -58.50 15.15 -21.04
CA ALA A 1 -57.85 15.99 -20.09
C ALA A 1 -57.29 15.08 -18.97
N ALA A 2 -55.99 14.83 -18.99
CA ALA A 2 -55.29 14.09 -17.94
C ALA A 2 -54.29 15.05 -17.28
N ASP A 3 -54.45 15.24 -15.96
CA ASP A 3 -53.62 16.06 -15.13
C ASP A 3 -52.21 15.49 -15.01
N ALA A 4 -51.22 16.34 -15.22
CA ALA A 4 -49.82 16.04 -14.92
C ALA A 4 -49.52 16.46 -13.45
N PRO A 5 -48.71 15.66 -12.71
CA PRO A 5 -48.29 16.04 -11.34
C PRO A 5 -47.25 17.13 -11.36
N PRO A 6 -47.17 18.00 -10.32
CA PRO A 6 -46.20 19.09 -10.22
C PRO A 6 -44.80 18.58 -10.00
N GLY A 7 -43.85 19.20 -10.69
CA GLY A 7 -42.43 18.93 -10.57
C GLY A 7 -41.90 19.30 -9.18
N ALA A 8 -41.18 18.37 -8.56
CA ALA A 8 -40.41 18.60 -7.36
C ALA A 8 -39.09 19.23 -7.76
N ASP A 9 -38.94 20.52 -7.43
CA ASP A 9 -37.68 21.25 -7.45
C ASP A 9 -36.80 20.76 -6.31
N ALA A 10 -35.85 19.88 -6.62
CA ALA A 10 -34.82 19.44 -5.68
C ALA A 10 -33.57 20.29 -5.87
N SER A 11 -33.63 21.52 -5.39
CA SER A 11 -32.41 22.29 -5.11
C SER A 11 -31.69 21.61 -3.94
N SER A 12 -30.74 20.74 -4.26
CA SER A 12 -29.83 20.15 -3.28
C SER A 12 -28.93 21.24 -2.72
N GLN A 13 -29.27 21.73 -1.54
CA GLN A 13 -28.33 22.46 -0.70
C GLN A 13 -27.22 21.50 -0.30
N MET A 14 -26.03 21.69 -0.87
CA MET A 14 -24.82 21.01 -0.43
C MET A 14 -24.41 21.64 0.91
N ASP A 15 -24.50 20.85 1.98
CA ASP A 15 -23.94 21.19 3.28
C ASP A 15 -22.41 21.30 3.18
N PRO A 16 -21.81 22.43 3.54
CA PRO A 16 -20.34 22.61 3.48
C PRO A 16 -19.57 21.84 4.55
N GLU A 17 -20.20 21.13 5.44
CA GLU A 17 -19.54 20.34 6.51
C GLU A 17 -19.42 18.84 6.23
N ALA A 18 -19.77 18.33 5.05
CA ALA A 18 -19.59 16.93 4.66
C ALA A 18 -18.16 16.57 4.23
N GLY A 19 -17.15 17.31 4.71
CA GLY A 19 -15.75 17.21 4.27
C GLY A 19 -14.92 16.08 4.89
N THR A 20 -15.48 15.24 5.77
CA THR A 20 -14.80 14.05 6.30
C THR A 20 -15.76 12.86 6.18
N ALA A 21 -15.74 12.21 5.03
CA ALA A 21 -16.31 10.87 4.93
C ALA A 21 -15.58 9.99 5.95
N ARG A 22 -16.20 9.80 7.12
CA ARG A 22 -15.76 8.86 8.13
C ARG A 22 -15.71 7.51 7.43
N ARG A 23 -14.51 7.00 7.17
CA ARG A 23 -14.32 5.64 6.69
C ARG A 23 -14.98 4.74 7.72
N VAL A 24 -16.12 4.17 7.38
CA VAL A 24 -16.74 3.13 8.19
C VAL A 24 -15.84 1.91 7.99
N ALA A 25 -14.98 1.65 8.97
CA ALA A 25 -14.24 0.41 9.03
C ALA A 25 -15.27 -0.71 9.16
N ILE A 26 -15.39 -1.56 8.13
CA ILE A 26 -16.17 -2.79 8.24
C ILE A 26 -15.45 -3.66 9.27
N PRO A 27 -16.07 -4.00 10.40
CA PRO A 27 -15.44 -4.84 11.39
C PRO A 27 -14.97 -6.14 10.74
N ARG A 28 -13.71 -6.51 10.90
CA ARG A 28 -13.14 -7.75 10.31
C ARG A 28 -13.81 -9.03 10.81
N VAL A 29 -14.59 -8.95 11.87
CA VAL A 29 -15.43 -10.05 12.36
C VAL A 29 -16.48 -10.48 11.33
N ASP A 30 -16.90 -9.58 10.45
CA ASP A 30 -17.91 -9.82 9.41
C ASP A 30 -17.29 -10.12 8.03
N ALA A 31 -15.95 -10.07 7.92
CA ALA A 31 -15.24 -10.36 6.69
C ALA A 31 -14.69 -11.79 6.69
N PRO A 32 -14.70 -12.48 5.53
CA PRO A 32 -14.10 -13.81 5.43
C PRO A 32 -12.63 -13.78 5.89
N ALA A 33 -12.17 -14.87 6.50
CA ALA A 33 -10.79 -15.00 6.96
C ALA A 33 -9.80 -14.72 5.83
N GLY A 34 -8.87 -13.79 6.07
CA GLY A 34 -7.85 -13.40 5.10
C GLY A 34 -6.98 -12.26 5.61
N LEU A 35 -5.90 -11.99 4.89
CA LEU A 35 -5.03 -10.84 5.13
C LEU A 35 -5.51 -9.65 4.30
N TYR A 36 -5.87 -8.57 4.96
CA TYR A 36 -6.25 -7.32 4.31
C TYR A 36 -5.03 -6.40 4.28
N VAL A 37 -4.64 -6.00 3.07
CA VAL A 37 -3.51 -5.10 2.83
C VAL A 37 -4.03 -3.70 2.55
N THR A 38 -3.37 -2.68 3.08
CA THR A 38 -3.79 -1.28 2.85
C THR A 38 -3.65 -0.87 1.39
N GLU A 39 -4.19 0.29 1.04
CA GLU A 39 -3.78 1.02 -0.16
C GLU A 39 -2.26 1.25 -0.14
N MET A 40 -1.64 1.29 -1.32
CA MET A 40 -0.19 1.48 -1.43
C MET A 40 0.26 2.85 -0.93
N VAL A 41 1.26 2.86 -0.07
CA VAL A 41 1.83 4.05 0.56
C VAL A 41 3.21 4.32 0.00
N THR A 42 3.49 5.57 -0.37
CA THR A 42 4.82 5.96 -0.84
C THR A 42 5.83 6.04 0.31
N SER A 43 6.89 5.24 0.22
CA SER A 43 7.96 5.21 1.21
C SER A 43 8.62 6.58 1.42
N ARG A 44 8.78 7.37 0.36
CA ARG A 44 9.35 8.71 0.41
C ARG A 44 8.53 9.65 1.29
N ALA A 45 7.23 9.77 1.01
CA ALA A 45 6.35 10.65 1.79
C ALA A 45 6.23 10.20 3.27
N LEU A 46 6.29 8.88 3.51
CA LEU A 46 6.26 8.34 4.86
C LEU A 46 7.51 8.76 5.65
N VAL A 47 8.70 8.61 5.06
CA VAL A 47 9.98 8.98 5.69
C VAL A 47 10.11 10.50 5.87
N GLU A 48 9.53 11.29 4.97
CA GLU A 48 9.49 12.75 5.05
C GLU A 48 8.43 13.28 6.03
N GLY A 49 7.66 12.40 6.64
CA GLY A 49 6.67 12.77 7.67
C GLY A 49 5.43 13.46 7.11
N ASN A 50 5.04 13.18 5.87
CA ASN A 50 3.82 13.74 5.29
C ASN A 50 2.60 13.30 6.09
N GLU A 51 1.85 14.25 6.66
CA GLU A 51 0.73 14.00 7.58
C GLU A 51 -0.34 13.10 6.96
N ARG A 52 -0.75 13.36 5.71
CA ARG A 52 -1.73 12.53 5.02
C ARG A 52 -1.26 11.09 4.85
N THR A 53 0.04 10.89 4.61
CA THR A 53 0.63 9.57 4.48
C THR A 53 0.70 8.88 5.85
N LEU A 54 1.01 9.61 6.91
CA LEU A 54 0.99 9.10 8.28
C LEU A 54 -0.42 8.69 8.71
N ASP A 55 -1.45 9.44 8.32
CA ASP A 55 -2.84 9.06 8.57
C ASP A 55 -3.24 7.77 7.84
N MET A 56 -2.73 7.56 6.62
CA MET A 56 -3.00 6.32 5.85
C MET A 56 -2.43 5.06 6.51
N VAL A 57 -1.37 5.18 7.28
CA VAL A 57 -0.71 4.04 7.94
C VAL A 57 -1.14 3.88 9.40
N ARG A 58 -2.01 4.74 9.89
CA ARG A 58 -2.55 4.62 11.26
C ARG A 58 -3.45 3.39 11.34
N PRO A 59 -3.15 2.43 12.23
CA PRO A 59 -3.94 1.21 12.33
C PRO A 59 -5.32 1.49 12.92
N ASP A 60 -6.31 0.73 12.47
CA ASP A 60 -7.59 0.65 13.18
C ASP A 60 -7.43 -0.26 14.41
N PRO A 61 -7.89 0.15 15.61
CA PRO A 61 -7.80 -0.67 16.83
C PRO A 61 -8.48 -2.05 16.71
N ALA A 62 -9.43 -2.21 15.79
CA ALA A 62 -10.09 -3.48 15.54
C ALA A 62 -9.27 -4.43 14.64
N GLU A 63 -8.21 -3.95 14.03
CA GLU A 63 -7.35 -4.78 13.19
C GLU A 63 -6.47 -5.70 14.02
N ARG A 64 -6.62 -7.02 13.80
CA ARG A 64 -5.78 -8.03 14.48
C ARG A 64 -4.41 -8.19 13.85
N VAL A 65 -4.33 -8.07 12.53
CA VAL A 65 -3.10 -8.15 11.73
C VAL A 65 -3.07 -6.95 10.80
N ARG A 66 -2.10 -6.09 10.99
CA ARG A 66 -1.92 -4.86 10.23
C ARG A 66 -0.96 -5.12 9.09
N SER A 67 -1.46 -5.11 7.86
CA SER A 67 -0.65 -5.30 6.67
C SER A 67 -0.58 -4.02 5.86
N LEU A 68 0.63 -3.50 5.67
CA LEU A 68 0.88 -2.24 4.96
C LEU A 68 1.57 -2.49 3.63
N GLN A 69 1.01 -1.91 2.57
CA GLN A 69 1.64 -1.96 1.25
C GLN A 69 2.48 -0.72 0.99
N LEU A 70 3.78 -0.92 0.82
CA LEU A 70 4.74 0.14 0.44
C LEU A 70 5.02 0.12 -1.06
N TYR A 71 5.31 1.30 -1.63
CA TYR A 71 5.94 1.41 -2.93
C TYR A 71 7.03 2.48 -2.94
N GLY A 72 8.04 2.27 -3.77
CA GLY A 72 9.17 3.18 -3.94
C GLY A 72 10.17 2.59 -4.93
N VAL A 73 11.21 3.36 -5.23
CA VAL A 73 12.28 2.98 -6.17
C VAL A 73 13.68 3.15 -5.57
N ASP A 74 13.77 3.55 -4.31
CA ASP A 74 15.02 3.80 -3.60
C ASP A 74 15.14 2.79 -2.45
N PRO A 75 16.08 1.84 -2.51
CA PRO A 75 16.23 0.79 -1.50
C PRO A 75 16.44 1.33 -0.08
N ALA A 76 17.24 2.40 0.08
CA ALA A 76 17.52 2.97 1.39
C ALA A 76 16.28 3.65 1.99
N VAL A 77 15.49 4.34 1.17
CA VAL A 77 14.24 4.97 1.61
C VAL A 77 13.18 3.92 1.95
N MET A 78 13.09 2.85 1.16
CA MET A 78 12.17 1.74 1.43
C MET A 78 12.53 1.03 2.74
N ALA A 79 13.81 0.74 2.96
CA ALA A 79 14.28 0.15 4.21
C ALA A 79 14.00 1.04 5.43
N ARG A 80 14.21 2.35 5.31
CA ARG A 80 13.89 3.32 6.39
C ARG A 80 12.40 3.38 6.68
N ALA A 81 11.55 3.37 5.64
CA ALA A 81 10.10 3.35 5.80
C ALA A 81 9.65 2.08 6.52
N ALA A 82 10.14 0.91 6.10
CA ALA A 82 9.83 -0.37 6.75
C ALA A 82 10.27 -0.38 8.21
N THR A 83 11.52 0.06 8.50
CA THR A 83 12.02 0.19 9.87
C THR A 83 11.11 1.06 10.73
N MET A 84 10.74 2.24 10.22
CA MET A 84 9.89 3.18 10.95
C MET A 84 8.51 2.59 11.26
N LEU A 85 7.91 1.87 10.32
CA LEU A 85 6.61 1.22 10.52
C LEU A 85 6.65 0.17 11.63
N VAL A 86 7.71 -0.65 11.66
CA VAL A 86 7.89 -1.69 12.67
C VAL A 86 8.19 -1.11 14.04
N GLU A 87 9.14 -0.14 14.12
CA GLU A 87 9.55 0.48 15.38
C GLU A 87 8.46 1.31 16.04
N ARG A 88 7.55 1.89 15.24
CA ARG A 88 6.38 2.63 15.74
C ARG A 88 5.15 1.74 15.98
N ASP A 89 5.30 0.43 15.87
CA ASP A 89 4.22 -0.54 16.03
C ASP A 89 3.00 -0.28 15.12
N LEU A 90 3.26 0.10 13.86
CA LEU A 90 2.21 0.42 12.89
C LEU A 90 1.87 -0.75 11.97
N THR A 91 2.71 -1.79 11.92
CA THR A 91 2.51 -2.93 11.00
C THR A 91 2.98 -4.25 11.59
N ASP A 92 2.32 -5.32 11.23
CA ASP A 92 2.71 -6.71 11.51
C ASP A 92 3.20 -7.44 10.26
N HIS A 93 2.99 -6.86 9.08
CA HIS A 93 3.35 -7.41 7.79
C HIS A 93 3.57 -6.29 6.78
N VAL A 94 4.63 -6.40 5.99
CA VAL A 94 4.95 -5.43 4.92
C VAL A 94 4.75 -6.09 3.57
N ASP A 95 3.92 -5.49 2.72
CA ASP A 95 3.75 -5.89 1.32
C ASP A 95 4.38 -4.86 0.39
N LEU A 96 5.03 -5.30 -0.69
CA LEU A 96 5.71 -4.43 -1.64
C LEU A 96 4.98 -4.41 -2.97
N ASN A 97 4.65 -3.21 -3.46
CA ASN A 97 3.93 -3.05 -4.72
C ASN A 97 4.89 -3.01 -5.92
N PHE A 98 4.86 -4.08 -6.69
CA PHE A 98 5.53 -4.19 -7.99
C PHE A 98 4.56 -4.49 -9.12
N GLY A 99 3.28 -4.14 -8.94
CA GLY A 99 2.24 -4.42 -9.92
C GLY A 99 1.45 -3.21 -10.41
N CYS A 100 1.60 -2.03 -9.80
CA CYS A 100 0.85 -0.84 -10.20
C CYS A 100 1.26 -0.35 -11.60
N PRO A 101 0.32 -0.32 -12.59
CA PRO A 101 0.63 0.07 -13.96
C PRO A 101 0.47 1.57 -14.22
N VAL A 102 0.04 2.34 -13.21
CA VAL A 102 -0.30 3.76 -13.39
C VAL A 102 0.91 4.56 -13.87
N PRO A 103 0.79 5.37 -14.93
CA PRO A 103 1.91 6.14 -15.49
C PRO A 103 2.65 7.02 -14.49
N LYS A 104 1.97 7.57 -13.50
CA LYS A 104 2.58 8.36 -12.41
C LYS A 104 3.61 7.55 -11.60
N VAL A 105 3.44 6.24 -11.52
CA VAL A 105 4.32 5.31 -10.80
C VAL A 105 5.36 4.73 -11.74
N THR A 106 4.94 4.20 -12.90
CA THR A 106 5.81 3.50 -13.84
C THR A 106 6.81 4.40 -14.56
N LYS A 107 6.44 5.65 -14.88
CA LYS A 107 7.37 6.65 -15.45
C LYS A 107 8.55 6.97 -14.51
N LYS A 108 8.38 6.76 -13.21
CA LYS A 108 9.44 6.88 -12.21
C LYS A 108 10.21 5.57 -11.99
N GLY A 109 9.88 4.53 -12.73
CA GLY A 109 10.51 3.21 -12.64
C GLY A 109 9.97 2.34 -11.50
N GLY A 110 8.85 2.70 -10.89
CA GLY A 110 8.20 1.94 -9.81
C GLY A 110 7.05 1.06 -10.29
N GLY A 111 6.38 0.40 -9.35
CA GLY A 111 5.26 -0.49 -9.64
C GLY A 111 5.63 -1.58 -10.64
N ALA A 112 4.80 -1.79 -11.66
CA ALA A 112 5.01 -2.82 -12.70
C ALA A 112 6.30 -2.64 -13.51
N ALA A 113 6.92 -1.45 -13.53
CA ALA A 113 8.16 -1.20 -14.24
C ALA A 113 9.42 -1.63 -13.46
N LEU A 114 9.31 -1.83 -12.14
CA LEU A 114 10.49 -2.11 -11.31
C LEU A 114 11.09 -3.50 -11.54
N PRO A 115 10.32 -4.60 -11.68
CA PRO A 115 10.87 -5.93 -11.93
C PRO A 115 11.68 -6.03 -13.24
N TRP A 116 11.44 -5.14 -14.20
CA TRP A 116 12.25 -5.01 -15.41
C TRP A 116 13.69 -4.58 -15.12
N LYS A 117 13.93 -3.90 -14.02
CA LYS A 117 15.26 -3.48 -13.53
C LYS A 117 15.73 -4.46 -12.46
N ARG A 118 16.10 -5.66 -12.87
CA ARG A 118 16.36 -6.79 -11.99
C ARG A 118 17.28 -6.47 -10.81
N ASP A 119 18.41 -5.83 -11.04
CA ASP A 119 19.37 -5.52 -9.96
C ASP A 119 18.75 -4.59 -8.92
N LEU A 120 18.06 -3.54 -9.37
CA LEU A 120 17.34 -2.63 -8.46
C LEU A 120 16.20 -3.34 -7.71
N PHE A 121 15.51 -4.25 -8.37
CA PHE A 121 14.45 -5.05 -7.76
C PHE A 121 14.99 -5.91 -6.62
N VAL A 122 16.09 -6.63 -6.86
CA VAL A 122 16.75 -7.48 -5.86
C VAL A 122 17.32 -6.63 -4.72
N ASP A 123 18.01 -5.54 -5.02
CA ASP A 123 18.56 -4.64 -4.00
C ASP A 123 17.48 -4.07 -3.08
N LEU A 124 16.33 -3.75 -3.66
CA LEU A 124 15.20 -3.20 -2.91
C LEU A 124 14.59 -4.27 -1.99
N LEU A 125 14.36 -5.47 -2.50
CA LEU A 125 13.87 -6.61 -1.71
C LEU A 125 14.78 -6.90 -0.53
N ASP A 126 16.06 -7.10 -0.80
CA ASP A 126 17.07 -7.43 0.20
C ASP A 126 17.19 -6.32 1.28
N SER A 127 17.14 -5.05 0.86
CA SER A 127 17.17 -3.91 1.78
C SER A 127 15.96 -3.90 2.72
N VAL A 128 14.74 -4.16 2.19
CA VAL A 128 13.52 -4.18 3.01
C VAL A 128 13.45 -5.40 3.91
N VAL A 129 13.77 -6.59 3.40
CA VAL A 129 13.78 -7.83 4.19
C VAL A 129 14.74 -7.70 5.37
N ARG A 130 15.98 -7.22 5.13
CA ARG A 130 16.94 -6.96 6.21
C ARG A 130 16.45 -5.93 7.21
N ALA A 131 15.80 -4.86 6.75
CA ALA A 131 15.25 -3.84 7.61
C ALA A 131 14.12 -4.38 8.51
N CYS A 132 13.17 -5.11 7.93
CA CYS A 132 12.08 -5.75 8.65
C CYS A 132 12.59 -6.76 9.69
N ARG A 133 13.56 -7.61 9.31
CA ARG A 133 14.17 -8.57 10.23
C ARG A 133 14.82 -7.87 11.42
N LYS A 134 15.71 -6.90 11.19
CA LYS A 134 16.41 -6.16 12.26
C LYS A 134 15.45 -5.40 13.17
N ALA A 135 14.45 -4.74 12.61
CA ALA A 135 13.45 -4.02 13.39
C ALA A 135 12.55 -4.97 14.17
N GLY A 136 12.16 -6.10 13.57
CA GLY A 136 11.38 -7.15 14.20
C GLY A 136 12.11 -7.81 15.37
N GLU A 137 13.41 -8.14 15.19
CA GLU A 137 14.27 -8.66 16.28
C GLU A 137 14.28 -7.70 17.49
N ARG A 138 14.41 -6.38 17.25
CA ARG A 138 14.34 -5.38 18.33
C ARG A 138 12.95 -5.28 18.98
N ALA A 139 11.91 -5.51 18.20
CA ALA A 139 10.52 -5.48 18.67
C ALA A 139 10.05 -6.84 19.25
N GLY A 140 10.88 -7.88 19.24
CA GLY A 140 10.57 -9.21 19.74
C GLY A 140 9.53 -9.96 18.90
N ARG A 141 9.42 -9.66 17.58
CA ARG A 141 8.45 -10.28 16.67
C ARG A 141 9.00 -10.43 15.27
N GLU A 142 8.49 -11.41 14.54
CA GLU A 142 8.77 -11.57 13.12
C GLU A 142 7.88 -10.64 12.29
N ILE A 143 8.45 -10.04 11.26
CA ILE A 143 7.74 -9.18 10.30
C ILE A 143 7.89 -9.79 8.91
N PRO A 144 6.92 -10.56 8.44
CA PRO A 144 6.92 -11.12 7.10
C PRO A 144 6.91 -10.01 6.03
N VAL A 145 7.60 -10.27 4.92
CA VAL A 145 7.59 -9.40 3.75
C VAL A 145 7.05 -10.18 2.57
N THR A 146 6.07 -9.61 1.88
CA THR A 146 5.53 -10.16 0.63
C THR A 146 5.65 -9.18 -0.52
N VAL A 147 5.46 -9.68 -1.72
CA VAL A 147 5.48 -8.88 -2.94
C VAL A 147 4.20 -9.08 -3.74
N LYS A 148 3.61 -8.00 -4.23
CA LYS A 148 2.53 -8.06 -5.20
C LYS A 148 3.08 -7.67 -6.56
N ILE A 149 3.17 -8.66 -7.45
CA ILE A 149 3.66 -8.50 -8.81
C ILE A 149 2.51 -8.51 -9.83
N ARG A 150 2.80 -8.07 -11.05
CA ARG A 150 1.95 -8.17 -12.22
C ARG A 150 2.66 -9.06 -13.25
N ILE A 151 1.91 -9.67 -14.18
CA ILE A 151 2.47 -10.51 -15.24
C ILE A 151 3.58 -9.77 -15.99
N GLY A 152 3.38 -8.48 -16.28
CA GLY A 152 4.35 -7.60 -16.92
C GLY A 152 3.82 -6.19 -17.06
N ILE A 153 4.58 -5.29 -17.64
CA ILE A 153 4.14 -3.92 -17.98
C ILE A 153 3.13 -3.99 -19.13
N ASP A 154 3.43 -4.79 -20.12
CA ASP A 154 2.63 -5.08 -21.30
C ASP A 154 2.91 -6.51 -21.79
N SER A 155 2.30 -6.92 -22.88
CA SER A 155 2.43 -8.28 -23.44
C SER A 155 3.84 -8.63 -23.99
N SER A 156 4.67 -7.62 -24.24
CA SER A 156 6.05 -7.80 -24.70
C SER A 156 7.08 -7.76 -23.57
N HIS A 157 6.65 -7.39 -22.35
CA HIS A 157 7.53 -7.19 -21.19
C HIS A 157 6.98 -7.95 -19.99
N GLU A 158 6.89 -9.27 -20.11
CA GLU A 158 6.50 -10.16 -19.03
C GLU A 158 7.68 -10.37 -18.08
N THR A 159 7.47 -10.13 -16.79
CA THR A 159 8.51 -10.20 -15.75
C THR A 159 8.12 -11.06 -14.55
N ALA A 160 6.89 -11.58 -14.52
CA ALA A 160 6.34 -12.22 -13.32
C ALA A 160 7.15 -13.42 -12.86
N THR A 161 7.56 -14.31 -13.78
CA THR A 161 8.31 -15.52 -13.43
C THR A 161 9.67 -15.17 -12.83
N ASP A 162 10.42 -14.29 -13.50
CA ASP A 162 11.75 -13.87 -13.02
C ASP A 162 11.67 -13.10 -11.71
N ALA A 163 10.64 -12.25 -11.56
CA ALA A 163 10.40 -11.52 -10.32
C ALA A 163 10.05 -12.45 -9.17
N ALA A 164 9.19 -13.45 -9.41
CA ALA A 164 8.81 -14.43 -8.38
C ALA A 164 10.02 -15.27 -7.94
N LEU A 165 10.83 -15.75 -8.89
CA LEU A 165 12.06 -16.51 -8.58
C LEU A 165 13.10 -15.67 -7.83
N SER A 166 13.17 -14.35 -8.12
CA SER A 166 14.10 -13.45 -7.44
C SER A 166 13.63 -13.03 -6.05
N ALA A 167 12.36 -13.24 -5.73
CA ALA A 167 11.76 -12.89 -4.44
C ALA A 167 11.71 -14.06 -3.45
N GLN A 168 12.19 -15.24 -3.83
CA GLN A 168 12.32 -16.42 -2.97
C GLN A 168 13.63 -16.39 -2.20
#